data_ca10fec27d73a9309ddb1d3050b31052
#
_entry.id   ca10fec27d73a9309ddb1d3050b31052
#
_cell.length_a   1.000
_cell.length_b   1.000
_cell.length_c   1.000
_cell.angle_alpha   90.00
_cell.angle_beta   90.00
_cell.angle_gamma   90.00
#
_symmetry.space_group_name_H-M   'P 1'
#
loop_
_entity.id
_entity.type
_entity.pdbx_description
1 polymer ?
#
loop_
_entity_poly.entity_id
_entity_poly.type
_entity_poly.pdbx_seq_one_letter_code
_entity_poly.pdbx_strand_id
1 'polypeptide(L)'
;MLAPPTPGTHRFALALLTLGLTACAADRSDFTRAADPTDAAFDPDHVLQVDVELTDPDWAELRDQGRTLADLCSSESPYEYFTATVTVDGMRFENVEVRKKGFFGSLSSARPSLKLRFAEDLGPYGLERMTLNNDNQDPSHLRTCLTYRVMDAAGVPAPRCNHARVSVNGEDLGVFTHVDSMNKPFLRLYFEDPDGALFEGQLGDFTAPYLGGIQSKTEEQLDREFLADLQEALERPDQGDMLRGVSARVDVDAFLSFWAAEALVGQWDGYSNNRNNWFAYRDPINSKLYFMPWGPDAAFAPLRQNQGLGSINGPLRSVFTTGRLSARLFEVPSIRRRYEARMQHLLDTAWDEDALLAEVARVTALLGADVAPESVAQVQDYIRTARADIEAELEGGLPAQLARPVDAPICLFAVANVSGTFDTTFDTLDLTAITEERAAVTWASDPPTVNLPQAFDAVAGVDPELMNATTIRVLGVRPSGQVLVLGFVIDPALFESGAIIPLGGLTNFAAVVELTFRPTGPLLRPLGLLTDGVLTLDVVEPVSGGRISGSFSGVFYEQR
;
A
#
# COMPACT_ATOMS: atom_id res chain seq x y z
N MET A 1 28.85 53.23 85.26
CA MET A 1 27.57 53.03 84.56
C MET A 1 27.87 52.63 83.16
N LEU A 2 27.80 51.30 82.87
CA LEU A 2 28.08 50.69 81.57
C LEU A 2 26.75 50.40 80.86
N ALA A 3 26.61 50.89 79.65
CA ALA A 3 25.45 50.58 78.77
C ALA A 3 25.62 49.20 78.11
N PRO A 4 24.54 48.45 77.88
CA PRO A 4 24.60 47.13 77.30
C PRO A 4 24.68 47.20 75.74
N PRO A 5 25.23 46.13 75.10
CA PRO A 5 25.37 46.09 73.65
C PRO A 5 24.07 45.64 72.95
N THR A 6 23.86 46.18 71.77
CA THR A 6 22.75 45.87 70.84
C THR A 6 22.97 44.53 70.13
N PRO A 7 21.94 43.72 69.87
CA PRO A 7 22.07 42.48 69.15
C PRO A 7 22.08 42.70 67.63
N GLY A 8 23.09 42.15 66.98
CA GLY A 8 23.23 42.10 65.53
C GLY A 8 22.24 41.08 64.91
N THR A 9 21.46 41.54 63.94
CA THR A 9 20.56 40.74 63.13
C THR A 9 21.33 40.06 62.01
N HIS A 10 21.61 38.77 62.11
CA HIS A 10 22.06 37.96 61.00
C HIS A 10 20.85 37.63 60.11
N ARG A 11 20.79 38.26 58.91
CA ARG A 11 19.89 37.82 57.86
C ARG A 11 20.53 36.64 57.12
N PHE A 12 20.03 35.41 57.33
CA PHE A 12 20.26 34.27 56.48
C PHE A 12 19.46 34.50 55.19
N ALA A 13 20.15 34.75 54.05
CA ALA A 13 19.57 34.68 52.73
C ALA A 13 19.45 33.19 52.34
N LEU A 14 18.21 32.71 52.36
CA LEU A 14 17.87 31.38 51.81
C LEU A 14 17.81 31.52 50.27
N ALA A 15 18.87 31.15 49.56
CA ALA A 15 18.85 31.03 48.12
C ALA A 15 18.04 29.77 47.77
N LEU A 16 16.78 29.95 47.37
CA LEU A 16 16.03 28.88 46.70
C LEU A 16 16.62 28.71 45.27
N LEU A 17 17.44 27.66 45.11
CA LEU A 17 17.76 27.14 43.77
C LEU A 17 16.51 26.45 43.25
N THR A 18 15.67 27.14 42.49
CA THR A 18 14.68 26.54 41.62
C THR A 18 15.47 25.95 40.44
N LEU A 19 15.81 24.66 40.52
CA LEU A 19 16.10 23.87 39.32
C LEU A 19 14.80 23.81 38.49
N GLY A 20 14.70 24.72 37.54
CA GLY A 20 13.77 24.59 36.44
C GLY A 20 14.19 23.41 35.59
N LEU A 21 13.64 22.25 35.83
CA LEU A 21 13.55 21.18 34.83
C LEU A 21 12.61 21.67 33.75
N THR A 22 13.09 22.55 32.87
CA THR A 22 12.56 22.62 31.52
C THR A 22 13.07 21.35 30.81
N ALA A 23 12.33 20.26 30.98
CA ALA A 23 12.33 19.24 29.98
C ALA A 23 11.78 19.91 28.70
N CYS A 24 12.64 20.47 27.88
CA CYS A 24 12.36 20.64 26.47
C CYS A 24 12.05 19.21 26.01
N ALA A 25 10.76 18.92 25.81
CA ALA A 25 10.38 17.84 24.93
C ALA A 25 11.04 18.20 23.61
N ALA A 26 12.14 17.55 23.28
CA ALA A 26 12.76 17.65 21.99
C ALA A 26 11.65 17.37 20.97
N ASP A 27 11.43 18.33 20.09
CA ASP A 27 10.53 18.20 18.97
C ASP A 27 11.13 17.05 18.13
N ARG A 28 10.54 15.85 18.21
CA ARG A 28 11.02 14.65 17.51
C ARG A 28 10.59 14.65 16.05
N SER A 29 10.39 15.81 15.46
CA SER A 29 10.04 15.94 14.05
C SER A 29 11.18 15.54 13.10
N ASP A 30 12.42 15.41 13.59
CA ASP A 30 13.60 15.14 12.80
C ASP A 30 14.31 13.90 13.37
N PHE A 31 13.93 12.72 12.90
CA PHE A 31 14.62 11.49 13.21
C PHE A 31 15.96 11.44 12.47
N THR A 32 17.01 11.10 13.19
CA THR A 32 18.33 10.78 12.61
C THR A 32 18.63 9.32 12.93
N ARG A 33 18.95 8.56 11.90
CA ARG A 33 19.29 7.14 12.03
C ARG A 33 20.60 6.95 12.79
N ALA A 34 20.58 6.04 13.77
CA ALA A 34 21.82 5.60 14.42
C ALA A 34 22.68 4.73 13.48
N ALA A 35 24.00 4.81 13.61
CA ALA A 35 24.89 3.89 12.91
C ALA A 35 24.74 2.47 13.49
N ASP A 36 24.80 1.46 12.62
CA ASP A 36 24.55 0.07 12.99
C ASP A 36 25.58 -0.87 12.33
N PRO A 37 26.04 -1.94 13.01
CA PRO A 37 26.95 -2.92 12.42
C PRO A 37 26.46 -3.53 11.12
N THR A 38 25.15 -3.62 10.91
CA THR A 38 24.52 -4.15 9.69
C THR A 38 24.52 -3.17 8.51
N ASP A 39 25.04 -1.96 8.65
CA ASP A 39 25.10 -0.96 7.57
C ASP A 39 25.87 -1.48 6.33
N ALA A 40 26.84 -2.38 6.53
CA ALA A 40 27.57 -3.01 5.43
C ALA A 40 26.68 -3.82 4.48
N ALA A 41 25.54 -4.33 4.96
CA ALA A 41 24.56 -5.03 4.12
C ALA A 41 23.77 -4.09 3.19
N PHE A 42 23.83 -2.79 3.43
CA PHE A 42 23.13 -1.74 2.69
C PHE A 42 24.09 -0.76 2.01
N ASP A 43 25.33 -1.21 1.73
CA ASP A 43 26.30 -0.42 0.96
C ASP A 43 25.66 -0.05 -0.40
N PRO A 44 25.47 1.24 -0.70
CA PRO A 44 24.81 1.66 -1.95
C PRO A 44 25.62 1.35 -3.19
N ASP A 45 26.95 1.18 -3.07
CA ASP A 45 27.85 0.89 -4.18
C ASP A 45 28.05 -0.61 -4.43
N HIS A 46 27.38 -1.46 -3.65
CA HIS A 46 27.46 -2.91 -3.75
C HIS A 46 26.11 -3.54 -4.12
N VAL A 47 26.13 -4.42 -5.15
CA VAL A 47 25.02 -5.30 -5.49
C VAL A 47 25.25 -6.65 -4.86
N LEU A 48 24.48 -6.99 -3.84
CA LEU A 48 24.57 -8.27 -3.13
C LEU A 48 24.33 -9.43 -4.12
N GLN A 49 25.11 -10.51 -3.99
CA GLN A 49 24.86 -11.76 -4.70
C GLN A 49 24.11 -12.71 -3.77
N VAL A 50 22.88 -13.06 -4.10
CA VAL A 50 22.01 -13.89 -3.26
C VAL A 50 21.60 -15.14 -4.03
N ASP A 51 22.14 -16.29 -3.62
CA ASP A 51 21.81 -17.59 -4.20
C ASP A 51 21.00 -18.40 -3.20
N VAL A 52 19.81 -18.86 -3.60
CA VAL A 52 18.87 -19.62 -2.77
C VAL A 52 18.74 -21.03 -3.34
N GLU A 53 18.95 -22.04 -2.50
CA GLU A 53 18.82 -23.45 -2.85
C GLU A 53 17.64 -24.05 -2.06
N LEU A 54 16.57 -24.43 -2.78
CA LEU A 54 15.38 -25.13 -2.29
C LEU A 54 15.21 -26.46 -3.01
N THR A 55 14.39 -27.37 -2.47
CA THR A 55 13.92 -28.50 -3.28
C THR A 55 13.03 -28.01 -4.42
N ASP A 56 13.04 -28.71 -5.57
CA ASP A 56 12.19 -28.32 -6.70
C ASP A 56 10.68 -28.29 -6.36
N PRO A 57 10.14 -29.23 -5.56
CA PRO A 57 8.75 -29.14 -5.09
C PRO A 57 8.48 -27.91 -4.23
N ASP A 58 9.35 -27.59 -3.27
CA ASP A 58 9.18 -26.42 -2.39
C ASP A 58 9.26 -25.11 -3.20
N TRP A 59 10.16 -25.05 -4.19
CA TRP A 59 10.25 -23.90 -5.08
C TRP A 59 9.00 -23.71 -5.95
N ALA A 60 8.45 -24.81 -6.48
CA ALA A 60 7.21 -24.76 -7.24
C ALA A 60 6.04 -24.29 -6.37
N GLU A 61 5.90 -24.83 -5.16
CA GLU A 61 4.85 -24.45 -4.22
C GLU A 61 4.99 -22.98 -3.77
N LEU A 62 6.19 -22.53 -3.43
CA LEU A 62 6.46 -21.12 -3.06
C LEU A 62 6.04 -20.16 -4.18
N ARG A 63 6.37 -20.49 -5.44
CA ARG A 63 6.05 -19.63 -6.60
C ARG A 63 4.54 -19.50 -6.82
N ASP A 64 3.78 -20.55 -6.59
CA ASP A 64 2.34 -20.60 -6.84
C ASP A 64 1.51 -19.94 -5.74
N GLN A 65 2.08 -19.75 -4.54
CA GLN A 65 1.39 -19.01 -3.48
C GLN A 65 1.07 -17.59 -3.90
N GLY A 66 -0.07 -17.07 -3.46
CA GLY A 66 -0.50 -15.73 -3.78
C GLY A 66 -1.56 -15.21 -2.83
N ARG A 67 -1.84 -13.91 -2.91
CA ARG A 67 -2.96 -13.26 -2.22
C ARG A 67 -4.06 -12.96 -3.21
N THR A 68 -5.29 -13.12 -2.74
CA THR A 68 -6.51 -12.71 -3.44
C THR A 68 -7.11 -11.46 -2.79
N LEU A 69 -8.12 -10.87 -3.41
CA LEU A 69 -8.89 -9.77 -2.82
C LEU A 69 -9.62 -10.18 -1.53
N ALA A 70 -9.91 -11.47 -1.37
CA ALA A 70 -10.51 -12.03 -0.15
C ALA A 70 -9.59 -11.93 1.07
N ASP A 71 -8.26 -11.91 0.84
CA ASP A 71 -7.25 -11.84 1.90
C ASP A 71 -7.00 -10.42 2.42
N LEU A 72 -7.67 -9.40 1.88
CA LEU A 72 -7.43 -7.99 2.22
C LEU A 72 -7.53 -7.69 3.72
N CYS A 73 -8.51 -8.29 4.40
CA CYS A 73 -8.72 -8.09 5.84
C CYS A 73 -8.40 -9.33 6.67
N SER A 74 -7.71 -10.31 6.08
CA SER A 74 -7.25 -11.49 6.81
C SER A 74 -6.04 -11.14 7.66
N SER A 75 -6.04 -11.55 8.91
CA SER A 75 -4.85 -11.51 9.79
C SER A 75 -3.84 -12.60 9.45
N GLU A 76 -4.23 -13.60 8.68
CA GLU A 76 -3.38 -14.73 8.30
C GLU A 76 -2.61 -14.39 7.02
N SER A 77 -1.34 -14.78 6.99
CA SER A 77 -0.51 -14.68 5.78
C SER A 77 -0.75 -15.89 4.91
N PRO A 78 -1.09 -15.73 3.62
CA PRO A 78 -1.22 -16.88 2.71
C PRO A 78 0.13 -17.48 2.30
N TYR A 79 1.24 -16.89 2.77
CA TYR A 79 2.60 -17.31 2.42
C TYR A 79 3.21 -18.16 3.53
N GLU A 80 3.65 -19.36 3.18
CA GLU A 80 4.35 -20.29 4.05
C GLU A 80 5.87 -20.15 3.93
N TYR A 81 6.59 -20.55 4.97
CA TYR A 81 8.05 -20.61 4.97
C TYR A 81 8.55 -21.98 4.55
N PHE A 82 9.55 -22.02 3.68
CA PHE A 82 10.28 -23.20 3.25
C PHE A 82 11.72 -23.13 3.75
N THR A 83 12.30 -24.27 4.10
CA THR A 83 13.70 -24.34 4.53
C THR A 83 14.62 -24.36 3.32
N ALA A 84 15.60 -23.45 3.31
CA ALA A 84 16.56 -23.29 2.21
C ALA A 84 17.99 -23.25 2.72
N THR A 85 18.92 -23.44 1.80
CA THR A 85 20.29 -22.97 1.95
C THR A 85 20.44 -21.66 1.17
N VAL A 86 21.04 -20.64 1.79
CA VAL A 86 21.22 -19.33 1.16
C VAL A 86 22.69 -18.97 1.19
N THR A 87 23.22 -18.52 0.07
CA THR A 87 24.56 -17.93 -0.01
C THR A 87 24.43 -16.45 -0.34
N VAL A 88 25.04 -15.60 0.50
CA VAL A 88 25.08 -14.15 0.28
C VAL A 88 26.55 -13.71 0.20
N ASP A 89 26.96 -13.16 -0.95
CA ASP A 89 28.36 -12.75 -1.20
C ASP A 89 29.39 -13.83 -0.84
N GLY A 90 29.07 -15.09 -1.15
CA GLY A 90 29.90 -16.25 -0.85
C GLY A 90 29.81 -16.78 0.60
N MET A 91 29.09 -16.10 1.48
CA MET A 91 28.78 -16.59 2.84
C MET A 91 27.58 -17.53 2.80
N ARG A 92 27.78 -18.80 3.17
CA ARG A 92 26.74 -19.84 3.11
C ARG A 92 26.02 -20.00 4.46
N PHE A 93 24.71 -20.02 4.42
CA PHE A 93 23.82 -20.19 5.57
C PHE A 93 22.87 -21.36 5.31
N GLU A 94 22.78 -22.28 6.27
CA GLU A 94 21.88 -23.43 6.20
C GLU A 94 20.66 -23.20 7.09
N ASN A 95 19.55 -23.89 6.76
CA ASN A 95 18.28 -23.80 7.48
C ASN A 95 17.70 -22.37 7.54
N VAL A 96 17.86 -21.62 6.47
CA VAL A 96 17.23 -20.30 6.30
C VAL A 96 15.78 -20.52 5.91
N GLU A 97 14.89 -19.80 6.57
CA GLU A 97 13.47 -19.81 6.22
C GLU A 97 13.19 -18.79 5.10
N VAL A 98 12.70 -19.26 3.97
CA VAL A 98 12.40 -18.44 2.79
C VAL A 98 10.91 -18.52 2.48
N ARG A 99 10.28 -17.40 2.22
CA ARG A 99 8.89 -17.35 1.74
C ARG A 99 8.68 -16.30 0.68
N LYS A 100 7.65 -16.50 -0.12
CA LYS A 100 7.13 -15.46 -1.00
C LYS A 100 6.55 -14.30 -0.19
N LYS A 101 6.55 -13.12 -0.79
CA LYS A 101 5.83 -11.93 -0.30
C LYS A 101 5.24 -11.18 -1.48
N GLY A 102 4.41 -10.20 -1.18
CA GLY A 102 3.86 -9.28 -2.15
C GLY A 102 2.34 -9.25 -2.10
N PHE A 103 1.79 -8.27 -2.77
CA PHE A 103 0.37 -8.07 -2.96
C PHE A 103 0.16 -7.52 -4.37
N PHE A 104 -0.97 -7.70 -4.97
CA PHE A 104 -1.32 -7.34 -6.36
C PHE A 104 -0.14 -6.98 -7.29
N GLY A 105 0.29 -5.72 -7.34
CA GLY A 105 1.29 -5.25 -8.30
C GLY A 105 2.65 -5.95 -8.27
N SER A 106 3.02 -6.54 -7.11
CA SER A 106 4.28 -7.29 -6.94
C SER A 106 4.11 -8.82 -7.02
N LEU A 107 2.89 -9.33 -7.26
CA LEU A 107 2.67 -10.76 -7.45
C LEU A 107 3.27 -11.23 -8.77
N SER A 108 4.12 -12.23 -8.70
CA SER A 108 4.72 -12.93 -9.84
C SER A 108 5.06 -14.36 -9.43
N SER A 109 4.71 -15.33 -10.24
CA SER A 109 5.18 -16.71 -10.08
C SER A 109 6.54 -16.93 -10.73
N ALA A 110 6.82 -16.21 -11.81
CA ALA A 110 8.11 -16.31 -12.50
C ALA A 110 9.24 -15.66 -11.67
N ARG A 111 8.95 -14.54 -11.00
CA ARG A 111 9.93 -13.72 -10.30
C ARG A 111 9.34 -13.20 -8.98
N PRO A 112 9.12 -14.11 -7.99
CA PRO A 112 8.47 -13.74 -6.73
C PRO A 112 9.37 -12.84 -5.87
N SER A 113 8.78 -11.85 -5.21
CA SER A 113 9.47 -11.17 -4.10
C SER A 113 9.68 -12.13 -2.95
N LEU A 114 10.83 -12.07 -2.29
CA LEU A 114 11.23 -13.02 -1.26
C LEU A 114 11.46 -12.35 0.09
N LYS A 115 11.20 -13.09 1.14
CA LYS A 115 11.57 -12.75 2.51
C LYS A 115 12.35 -13.90 3.11
N LEU A 116 13.57 -13.61 3.54
CA LEU A 116 14.48 -14.56 4.15
C LEU A 116 14.55 -14.28 5.66
N ARG A 117 14.57 -15.34 6.47
CA ARG A 117 14.74 -15.28 7.91
C ARG A 117 15.89 -16.20 8.30
N PHE A 118 16.95 -15.60 8.83
CA PHE A 118 18.11 -16.28 9.38
C PHE A 118 17.89 -16.56 10.88
N ALA A 119 18.69 -17.46 11.45
CA ALA A 119 18.76 -17.56 12.90
C ALA A 119 19.28 -16.23 13.48
N GLU A 120 18.83 -15.88 14.67
CA GLU A 120 19.23 -14.63 15.34
C GLU A 120 20.76 -14.46 15.31
N ASP A 121 21.23 -13.27 14.93
CA ASP A 121 22.64 -12.86 14.85
C ASP A 121 23.55 -13.72 13.95
N LEU A 122 23.00 -14.64 13.16
CA LEU A 122 23.77 -15.55 12.32
C LEU A 122 23.65 -15.28 10.82
N GLY A 123 22.90 -14.28 10.41
CA GLY A 123 22.72 -13.93 8.99
C GLY A 123 23.87 -13.12 8.40
N PRO A 124 23.82 -12.85 7.09
CA PRO A 124 24.84 -12.07 6.41
C PRO A 124 24.93 -10.67 7.02
N TYR A 125 26.16 -10.23 7.28
CA TYR A 125 26.42 -8.92 7.89
C TYR A 125 25.70 -8.70 9.24
N GLY A 126 25.25 -9.76 9.93
CA GLY A 126 24.48 -9.68 11.17
C GLY A 126 22.97 -9.43 10.98
N LEU A 127 22.45 -9.54 9.76
CA LEU A 127 21.01 -9.39 9.50
C LEU A 127 20.23 -10.63 9.94
N GLU A 128 19.17 -10.45 10.72
CA GLU A 128 18.20 -11.51 11.01
C GLU A 128 17.29 -11.80 9.81
N ARG A 129 17.07 -10.81 8.96
CA ARG A 129 16.11 -10.89 7.84
C ARG A 129 16.59 -10.11 6.65
N MET A 130 16.26 -10.60 5.45
CA MET A 130 16.39 -9.87 4.20
C MET A 130 15.02 -9.80 3.51
N THR A 131 14.69 -8.63 2.98
CA THR A 131 13.49 -8.42 2.15
C THR A 131 13.93 -8.05 0.75
N LEU A 132 13.59 -8.88 -0.22
CA LEU A 132 13.97 -8.77 -1.62
C LEU A 132 12.71 -8.51 -2.46
N ASN A 133 12.54 -7.27 -2.92
CA ASN A 133 11.43 -6.87 -3.77
C ASN A 133 11.77 -7.07 -5.23
N ASN A 134 10.88 -7.69 -5.98
CA ASN A 134 11.10 -8.04 -7.38
C ASN A 134 11.01 -6.86 -8.35
N ASP A 135 10.65 -5.67 -7.88
CA ASP A 135 10.50 -4.44 -8.68
C ASP A 135 9.61 -4.61 -9.93
N ASN A 136 8.59 -5.46 -9.82
CA ASN A 136 7.68 -5.74 -10.93
C ASN A 136 6.98 -4.47 -11.47
N GLN A 137 6.78 -3.46 -10.60
CA GLN A 137 6.19 -2.17 -10.95
C GLN A 137 7.24 -1.08 -11.19
N ASP A 138 8.52 -1.34 -10.92
CA ASP A 138 9.63 -0.40 -11.10
C ASP A 138 10.78 -0.98 -11.93
N PRO A 139 10.66 -1.03 -13.26
CA PRO A 139 11.76 -1.50 -14.13
C PRO A 139 12.99 -0.59 -14.12
N SER A 140 12.98 0.53 -13.40
CA SER A 140 14.16 1.37 -13.17
C SER A 140 15.00 0.94 -11.98
N HIS A 141 14.43 0.18 -11.04
CA HIS A 141 15.03 -0.18 -9.74
C HIS A 141 15.45 1.03 -8.88
N LEU A 142 14.83 2.20 -9.09
CA LEU A 142 15.22 3.47 -8.47
C LEU A 142 14.25 3.94 -7.39
N ARG A 143 12.95 3.75 -7.62
CA ARG A 143 11.89 4.49 -6.92
C ARG A 143 11.86 4.22 -5.43
N THR A 144 12.03 2.96 -5.04
CA THR A 144 12.02 2.56 -3.62
C THR A 144 13.16 3.21 -2.86
N CYS A 145 14.40 3.08 -3.33
CA CYS A 145 15.57 3.63 -2.64
C CYS A 145 15.57 5.16 -2.64
N LEU A 146 15.19 5.80 -3.74
CA LEU A 146 15.04 7.27 -3.79
C LEU A 146 13.99 7.77 -2.82
N THR A 147 12.84 7.08 -2.71
CA THR A 147 11.80 7.46 -1.74
C THR A 147 12.33 7.39 -0.32
N TYR A 148 12.98 6.29 0.07
CA TYR A 148 13.52 6.16 1.41
C TYR A 148 14.60 7.21 1.71
N ARG A 149 15.42 7.56 0.73
CA ARG A 149 16.39 8.65 0.86
C ARG A 149 15.73 10.01 1.11
N VAL A 150 14.65 10.35 0.38
CA VAL A 150 13.92 11.61 0.60
C VAL A 150 13.20 11.60 1.95
N MET A 151 12.62 10.45 2.35
CA MET A 151 11.97 10.30 3.65
C MET A 151 12.95 10.48 4.81
N ASP A 152 14.13 9.85 4.74
CA ASP A 152 15.20 10.01 5.74
C ASP A 152 15.67 11.46 5.82
N ALA A 153 15.89 12.13 4.68
CA ALA A 153 16.23 13.56 4.61
C ALA A 153 15.10 14.47 5.15
N ALA A 154 13.85 14.01 5.11
CA ALA A 154 12.70 14.70 5.70
C ALA A 154 12.54 14.43 7.21
N GLY A 155 13.48 13.71 7.84
CA GLY A 155 13.41 13.32 9.24
C GLY A 155 12.35 12.26 9.55
N VAL A 156 11.98 11.44 8.57
CA VAL A 156 11.01 10.34 8.72
C VAL A 156 11.78 9.03 8.81
N PRO A 157 11.54 8.17 9.81
CA PRO A 157 12.17 6.85 9.87
C PRO A 157 11.88 6.05 8.61
N ALA A 158 12.91 5.71 7.84
CA ALA A 158 12.80 5.02 6.58
C ALA A 158 13.75 3.82 6.49
N PRO A 159 13.37 2.72 5.81
CA PRO A 159 14.23 1.57 5.58
C PRO A 159 15.51 1.93 4.83
N ARG A 160 16.64 1.30 5.20
CA ARG A 160 17.82 1.28 4.34
C ARG A 160 17.53 0.46 3.10
N CYS A 161 18.24 0.76 2.02
CA CYS A 161 17.95 0.21 0.71
C CYS A 161 19.20 0.11 -0.15
N ASN A 162 19.38 -1.02 -0.83
CA ASN A 162 20.32 -1.23 -1.93
C ASN A 162 19.79 -2.31 -2.88
N HIS A 163 20.65 -2.93 -3.69
CA HIS A 163 20.24 -3.90 -4.71
C HIS A 163 20.87 -5.26 -4.46
N ALA A 164 20.18 -6.31 -4.90
CA ALA A 164 20.67 -7.68 -4.88
C ALA A 164 20.38 -8.37 -6.22
N ARG A 165 21.34 -9.11 -6.77
CA ARG A 165 21.10 -10.10 -7.83
C ARG A 165 20.71 -11.41 -7.17
N VAL A 166 19.57 -11.94 -7.55
CA VAL A 166 18.98 -13.12 -6.92
C VAL A 166 18.96 -14.27 -7.90
N SER A 167 19.46 -15.43 -7.48
CA SER A 167 19.24 -16.70 -8.17
C SER A 167 18.54 -17.70 -7.25
N VAL A 168 17.76 -18.61 -7.83
CA VAL A 168 17.14 -19.73 -7.11
C VAL A 168 17.37 -21.02 -7.88
N ASN A 169 17.96 -22.04 -7.23
CA ASN A 169 18.32 -23.31 -7.86
C ASN A 169 19.14 -23.14 -9.15
N GLY A 170 19.98 -22.08 -9.22
CA GLY A 170 20.78 -21.73 -10.40
C GLY A 170 20.04 -20.97 -11.51
N GLU A 171 18.75 -20.71 -11.37
CA GLU A 171 17.98 -19.80 -12.25
C GLU A 171 18.24 -18.36 -11.83
N ASP A 172 18.81 -17.51 -12.71
CA ASP A 172 19.00 -16.08 -12.47
C ASP A 172 17.63 -15.35 -12.57
N LEU A 173 17.15 -14.82 -11.45
CA LEU A 173 15.93 -14.03 -11.40
C LEU A 173 16.18 -12.52 -11.63
N GLY A 174 17.44 -12.10 -11.80
CA GLY A 174 17.83 -10.71 -12.04
C GLY A 174 17.97 -9.87 -10.78
N VAL A 175 17.90 -8.54 -10.94
CA VAL A 175 18.10 -7.58 -9.85
C VAL A 175 16.81 -7.35 -9.07
N PHE A 176 16.91 -7.34 -7.75
CA PHE A 176 15.87 -7.05 -6.78
C PHE A 176 16.27 -5.86 -5.92
N THR A 177 15.31 -5.09 -5.45
CA THR A 177 15.57 -4.09 -4.41
C THR A 177 15.58 -4.77 -3.04
N HIS A 178 16.73 -4.70 -2.34
CA HIS A 178 16.90 -5.15 -0.97
C HIS A 178 16.59 -4.01 0.01
N VAL A 179 15.69 -4.25 0.95
CA VAL A 179 15.25 -3.25 1.94
C VAL A 179 15.28 -3.82 3.35
N ASP A 180 15.47 -2.95 4.35
CA ASP A 180 15.30 -3.32 5.75
C ASP A 180 13.93 -3.97 5.99
N SER A 181 13.93 -5.00 6.82
CA SER A 181 12.68 -5.56 7.32
C SER A 181 12.17 -4.71 8.49
N MET A 182 10.89 -4.35 8.48
CA MET A 182 10.24 -3.62 9.58
C MET A 182 10.10 -4.54 10.80
N ASN A 183 11.07 -4.47 11.70
CA ASN A 183 11.18 -5.30 12.91
C ASN A 183 11.93 -4.53 14.01
N LYS A 184 12.16 -5.18 15.17
CA LYS A 184 12.87 -4.55 16.29
C LYS A 184 14.28 -4.05 15.95
N PRO A 185 15.15 -4.77 15.22
CA PRO A 185 16.42 -4.24 14.73
C PRO A 185 16.27 -2.91 13.98
N PHE A 186 15.33 -2.82 13.03
CA PHE A 186 15.05 -1.57 12.34
C PHE A 186 14.58 -0.47 13.29
N LEU A 187 13.67 -0.76 14.23
CA LEU A 187 13.16 0.22 15.19
C LEU A 187 14.27 0.80 16.08
N ARG A 188 15.29 0.01 16.46
CA ARG A 188 16.46 0.47 17.23
C ARG A 188 17.29 1.54 16.51
N LEU A 189 17.19 1.64 15.19
CA LEU A 189 17.88 2.67 14.42
C LEU A 189 17.35 4.08 14.71
N TYR A 190 16.08 4.19 15.13
CA TYR A 190 15.36 5.45 15.27
C TYR A 190 14.74 5.68 16.65
N PHE A 191 14.41 4.61 17.38
CA PHE A 191 13.70 4.68 18.66
C PHE A 191 14.54 4.11 19.78
N GLU A 192 14.50 4.77 20.94
CA GLU A 192 15.23 4.33 22.13
C GLU A 192 14.66 3.02 22.69
N ASP A 193 13.34 2.85 22.65
CA ASP A 193 12.64 1.64 23.04
C ASP A 193 11.98 0.98 21.81
N PRO A 194 12.45 -0.19 21.33
CA PRO A 194 11.89 -0.88 20.17
C PRO A 194 10.74 -1.84 20.52
N ASP A 195 10.30 -1.89 21.79
CA ASP A 195 9.35 -2.88 22.30
C ASP A 195 7.88 -2.39 22.26
N GLY A 196 7.62 -1.27 21.57
CA GLY A 196 6.28 -0.75 21.34
C GLY A 196 5.47 -1.51 20.30
N ALA A 197 4.24 -1.03 20.10
CA ALA A 197 3.32 -1.61 19.11
C ALA A 197 3.68 -1.18 17.69
N LEU A 198 3.85 -2.16 16.80
CA LEU A 198 4.11 -1.94 15.39
C LEU A 198 2.87 -2.34 14.57
N PHE A 199 2.43 -1.44 13.71
CA PHE A 199 1.29 -1.61 12.82
C PHE A 199 1.72 -1.61 11.36
N GLU A 200 1.10 -2.45 10.55
CA GLU A 200 1.23 -2.47 9.09
C GLU A 200 -0.12 -2.17 8.45
N GLY A 201 -0.20 -1.17 7.60
CA GLY A 201 -1.40 -0.81 6.84
C GLY A 201 -1.38 -1.39 5.43
N GLN A 202 -2.37 -2.25 5.15
CA GLN A 202 -2.65 -2.82 3.84
C GLN A 202 -4.09 -2.45 3.49
N LEU A 203 -4.29 -1.38 2.72
CA LEU A 203 -5.58 -0.72 2.55
C LEU A 203 -6.24 -0.43 3.91
N GLY A 204 -5.44 0.01 4.89
CA GLY A 204 -5.85 0.23 6.27
C GLY A 204 -5.96 1.71 6.61
N ASP A 205 -7.01 2.08 7.37
CA ASP A 205 -7.23 3.46 7.81
C ASP A 205 -8.02 3.49 9.13
N PHE A 206 -8.04 4.64 9.79
CA PHE A 206 -8.72 4.86 11.07
C PHE A 206 -10.21 5.19 10.88
N THR A 207 -10.89 4.36 10.11
CA THR A 207 -12.36 4.37 9.94
C THR A 207 -12.88 2.94 10.04
N ALA A 208 -14.13 2.77 10.48
CA ALA A 208 -14.70 1.43 10.68
C ALA A 208 -14.51 0.49 9.48
N PRO A 209 -14.72 0.92 8.21
CA PRO A 209 -14.54 0.04 7.05
C PRO A 209 -13.10 -0.42 6.80
N TYR A 210 -12.10 0.32 7.29
CA TYR A 210 -10.69 0.12 6.97
C TYR A 210 -9.81 -0.30 8.15
N LEU A 211 -10.33 -0.33 9.38
CA LEU A 211 -9.57 -0.79 10.54
C LEU A 211 -9.07 -2.24 10.39
N GLY A 212 -9.81 -3.08 9.67
CA GLY A 212 -9.41 -4.45 9.35
C GLY A 212 -8.14 -4.55 8.52
N GLY A 213 -7.85 -3.54 7.71
CA GLY A 213 -6.62 -3.46 6.91
C GLY A 213 -5.37 -3.06 7.71
N ILE A 214 -5.51 -2.71 8.99
CA ILE A 214 -4.39 -2.41 9.88
C ILE A 214 -4.06 -3.68 10.67
N GLN A 215 -2.89 -4.26 10.37
CA GLN A 215 -2.39 -5.46 11.06
C GLN A 215 -1.48 -5.05 12.22
N SER A 216 -1.76 -5.56 13.42
CA SER A 216 -0.82 -5.49 14.53
C SER A 216 0.28 -6.54 14.36
N LYS A 217 1.53 -6.15 14.65
CA LYS A 217 2.69 -7.06 14.67
C LYS A 217 3.14 -7.40 16.09
N THR A 218 2.36 -6.97 17.10
CA THR A 218 2.62 -7.15 18.53
C THR A 218 1.40 -7.74 19.25
N GLU A 219 0.99 -7.23 20.41
CA GLU A 219 -0.16 -7.72 21.19
C GLU A 219 -1.49 -7.22 20.60
N GLU A 220 -2.26 -8.10 20.01
CA GLU A 220 -3.42 -7.76 19.19
C GLU A 220 -4.52 -6.99 19.95
N GLN A 221 -4.87 -7.37 21.17
CA GLN A 221 -5.99 -6.76 21.90
C GLN A 221 -5.72 -5.30 22.28
N LEU A 222 -4.59 -5.03 22.90
CA LEU A 222 -4.21 -3.66 23.32
C LEU A 222 -4.01 -2.74 22.14
N ASP A 223 -3.48 -3.27 21.05
CA ASP A 223 -3.27 -2.53 19.81
C ASP A 223 -4.61 -2.15 19.16
N ARG A 224 -5.61 -3.03 19.20
CA ARG A 224 -6.96 -2.74 18.67
C ARG A 224 -7.68 -1.66 19.46
N GLU A 225 -7.56 -1.65 20.80
CA GLU A 225 -8.13 -0.60 21.63
C GLU A 225 -7.54 0.77 21.30
N PHE A 226 -6.22 0.84 21.12
CA PHE A 226 -5.55 2.09 20.73
C PHE A 226 -6.01 2.61 19.36
N LEU A 227 -6.17 1.72 18.37
CA LEU A 227 -6.68 2.09 17.04
C LEU A 227 -8.12 2.58 17.11
N ALA A 228 -8.97 1.94 17.90
CA ALA A 228 -10.36 2.36 18.12
C ALA A 228 -10.45 3.74 18.78
N ASP A 229 -9.61 3.99 19.77
CA ASP A 229 -9.49 5.29 20.44
C ASP A 229 -9.05 6.42 19.49
N LEU A 230 -8.13 6.13 18.56
CA LEU A 230 -7.71 7.10 17.55
C LEU A 230 -8.85 7.35 16.54
N GLN A 231 -9.55 6.30 16.12
CA GLN A 231 -10.74 6.44 15.29
C GLN A 231 -11.79 7.32 15.98
N GLU A 232 -12.15 7.05 17.24
CA GLU A 232 -13.11 7.87 18.00
C GLU A 232 -12.67 9.33 18.05
N ALA A 233 -11.38 9.60 18.29
CA ALA A 233 -10.84 10.95 18.30
C ALA A 233 -11.04 11.66 16.95
N LEU A 234 -10.81 10.96 15.84
CA LEU A 234 -10.98 11.48 14.47
C LEU A 234 -12.44 11.70 14.08
N GLU A 235 -13.40 11.03 14.73
CA GLU A 235 -14.83 11.18 14.48
C GLU A 235 -15.46 12.36 15.23
N ARG A 236 -14.77 12.96 16.20
CA ARG A 236 -15.28 14.11 16.96
C ARG A 236 -15.63 15.29 16.04
N PRO A 237 -16.84 15.86 16.17
CA PRO A 237 -17.28 16.93 15.25
C PRO A 237 -16.57 18.27 15.51
N ASP A 238 -16.20 18.57 16.77
CA ASP A 238 -15.44 19.79 17.11
C ASP A 238 -13.97 19.62 16.74
N GLN A 239 -13.44 20.54 15.92
CA GLN A 239 -12.06 20.47 15.43
C GLN A 239 -11.01 20.57 16.56
N GLY A 240 -11.30 21.34 17.61
CA GLY A 240 -10.39 21.47 18.75
C GLY A 240 -10.35 20.20 19.60
N ASP A 241 -11.51 19.56 19.83
CA ASP A 241 -11.61 18.30 20.55
C ASP A 241 -10.99 17.15 19.74
N MET A 242 -11.21 17.13 18.45
CA MET A 242 -10.58 16.20 17.51
C MET A 242 -9.06 16.36 17.56
N LEU A 243 -8.54 17.56 17.37
CA LEU A 243 -7.10 17.80 17.35
C LEU A 243 -6.44 17.44 18.69
N ARG A 244 -7.08 17.75 19.84
CA ARG A 244 -6.58 17.31 21.14
C ARG A 244 -6.51 15.79 21.28
N GLY A 245 -7.56 15.10 20.85
CA GLY A 245 -7.62 13.64 20.88
C GLY A 245 -6.58 12.98 19.98
N VAL A 246 -6.38 13.52 18.78
CA VAL A 246 -5.36 13.06 17.83
C VAL A 246 -3.96 13.35 18.37
N SER A 247 -3.68 14.58 18.83
CA SER A 247 -2.34 14.96 19.34
C SER A 247 -1.93 14.20 20.61
N ALA A 248 -2.88 13.64 21.34
CA ALA A 248 -2.58 12.75 22.45
C ALA A 248 -2.06 11.36 21.99
N ARG A 249 -2.32 10.97 20.74
CA ARG A 249 -2.04 9.63 20.19
C ARG A 249 -1.07 9.61 19.03
N VAL A 250 -0.97 10.71 18.30
CA VAL A 250 -0.12 10.85 17.10
C VAL A 250 0.83 12.02 17.33
N ASP A 251 2.09 11.85 16.98
CA ASP A 251 2.99 13.00 16.85
C ASP A 251 2.64 13.74 15.54
N VAL A 252 1.93 14.85 15.69
CA VAL A 252 1.38 15.59 14.55
C VAL A 252 2.49 16.23 13.73
N ASP A 253 3.61 16.64 14.32
CA ASP A 253 4.72 17.25 13.58
C ASP A 253 5.49 16.20 12.77
N ALA A 254 5.76 15.04 13.35
CA ALA A 254 6.32 13.91 12.63
C ALA A 254 5.38 13.43 11.50
N PHE A 255 4.06 13.38 11.77
CA PHE A 255 3.09 13.02 10.74
C PHE A 255 3.04 14.04 9.59
N LEU A 256 3.18 15.33 9.87
CA LEU A 256 3.25 16.36 8.82
C LEU A 256 4.47 16.17 7.92
N SER A 257 5.63 15.76 8.45
CA SER A 257 6.82 15.42 7.65
C SER A 257 6.57 14.22 6.76
N PHE A 258 6.04 13.13 7.33
CA PHE A 258 5.69 11.92 6.59
C PHE A 258 4.67 12.22 5.47
N TRP A 259 3.58 12.90 5.78
CA TRP A 259 2.51 13.23 4.84
C TRP A 259 2.98 14.14 3.70
N ALA A 260 3.76 15.19 4.01
CA ALA A 260 4.32 16.07 2.99
C ALA A 260 5.34 15.33 2.11
N ALA A 261 6.18 14.47 2.70
CA ALA A 261 7.15 13.68 1.94
C ALA A 261 6.48 12.64 1.02
N GLU A 262 5.36 11.99 1.44
CA GLU A 262 4.58 11.13 0.55
C GLU A 262 4.09 11.88 -0.69
N ALA A 263 3.57 13.09 -0.51
CA ALA A 263 3.11 13.91 -1.64
C ALA A 263 4.29 14.37 -2.52
N LEU A 264 5.40 14.79 -1.90
CA LEU A 264 6.60 15.27 -2.58
C LEU A 264 7.19 14.23 -3.53
N VAL A 265 7.30 12.97 -3.10
CA VAL A 265 7.78 11.86 -3.95
C VAL A 265 6.69 11.26 -4.85
N GLY A 266 5.44 11.71 -4.72
CA GLY A 266 4.31 11.17 -5.47
C GLY A 266 3.95 9.74 -5.10
N GLN A 267 4.12 9.36 -3.83
CA GLN A 267 3.72 8.03 -3.32
C GLN A 267 2.20 7.91 -3.24
N TRP A 268 1.57 7.72 -4.40
CA TRP A 268 0.11 7.63 -4.49
C TRP A 268 -0.44 6.38 -3.80
N ASP A 269 0.35 5.31 -3.72
CA ASP A 269 -0.03 4.05 -3.06
C ASP A 269 0.34 4.02 -1.56
N GLY A 270 0.61 5.19 -0.99
CA GLY A 270 0.90 5.37 0.42
C GLY A 270 -0.34 5.61 1.27
N TYR A 271 -0.11 5.91 2.58
CA TYR A 271 -1.18 6.15 3.54
C TYR A 271 -2.11 7.30 3.14
N SER A 272 -1.53 8.45 2.80
CA SER A 272 -2.30 9.68 2.62
C SER A 272 -3.19 9.66 1.38
N ASN A 273 -2.91 8.78 0.41
CA ASN A 273 -3.66 8.67 -0.83
C ASN A 273 -4.43 7.34 -0.95
N ASN A 274 -3.77 6.19 -1.04
CA ASN A 274 -4.43 4.90 -1.21
C ASN A 274 -4.64 4.14 0.12
N ARG A 275 -4.22 4.70 1.25
CA ARG A 275 -4.32 4.06 2.58
C ARG A 275 -3.60 2.72 2.65
N ASN A 276 -2.56 2.55 1.81
CA ASN A 276 -1.79 1.34 1.64
C ASN A 276 -0.30 1.60 1.93
N ASN A 277 0.51 0.55 1.97
CA ASN A 277 1.98 0.65 2.00
C ASN A 277 2.53 1.60 3.07
N TRP A 278 2.15 1.40 4.32
CA TRP A 278 2.67 2.16 5.45
C TRP A 278 2.87 1.28 6.67
N PHE A 279 3.82 1.67 7.50
CA PHE A 279 3.94 1.20 8.86
C PHE A 279 3.74 2.36 9.83
N ALA A 280 3.37 2.04 11.06
CA ALA A 280 3.37 3.00 12.15
C ALA A 280 3.83 2.33 13.44
N TYR A 281 4.63 3.05 14.22
CA TYR A 281 5.15 2.59 15.49
C TYR A 281 4.62 3.45 16.62
N ARG A 282 4.04 2.81 17.62
CA ARG A 282 3.64 3.46 18.87
C ARG A 282 4.81 3.38 19.84
N ASP A 283 5.50 4.50 20.03
CA ASP A 283 6.64 4.61 20.93
C ASP A 283 6.17 4.48 22.41
N PRO A 284 6.67 3.51 23.18
CA PRO A 284 6.29 3.32 24.59
C PRO A 284 6.63 4.54 25.47
N ILE A 285 7.67 5.31 25.13
CA ILE A 285 8.17 6.44 25.92
C ILE A 285 7.13 7.56 26.01
N ASN A 286 6.44 7.86 24.91
CA ASN A 286 5.48 8.97 24.85
C ASN A 286 4.07 8.53 24.43
N SER A 287 3.87 7.24 24.15
CA SER A 287 2.62 6.64 23.69
C SER A 287 2.07 7.24 22.40
N LYS A 288 2.93 7.83 21.55
CA LYS A 288 2.54 8.42 20.27
C LYS A 288 2.89 7.53 19.09
N LEU A 289 2.10 7.66 18.03
CA LEU A 289 2.26 6.97 16.77
C LEU A 289 3.15 7.77 15.82
N TYR A 290 4.11 7.08 15.21
CA TYR A 290 5.04 7.59 14.20
C TYR A 290 4.88 6.79 12.92
N PHE A 291 4.60 7.45 11.80
CA PHE A 291 4.41 6.81 10.50
C PHE A 291 5.73 6.61 9.77
N MET A 292 5.81 5.53 8.99
CA MET A 292 6.99 5.12 8.24
C MET A 292 6.57 4.63 6.85
N PRO A 293 7.34 4.92 5.79
CA PRO A 293 7.02 4.50 4.42
C PRO A 293 7.25 2.99 4.22
N TRP A 294 6.46 2.41 3.31
CA TRP A 294 6.67 1.04 2.85
C TRP A 294 6.28 0.90 1.37
N GLY A 295 6.95 -0.01 0.63
CA GLY A 295 6.60 -0.39 -0.74
C GLY A 295 6.37 0.77 -1.73
N PRO A 296 7.26 1.78 -1.83
CA PRO A 296 7.04 2.94 -2.68
C PRO A 296 7.53 2.74 -4.13
N ASP A 297 7.33 1.55 -4.69
CA ASP A 297 7.72 1.17 -6.04
C ASP A 297 6.92 1.89 -7.15
N ALA A 298 5.82 2.56 -6.78
CA ALA A 298 5.01 3.39 -7.67
C ALA A 298 5.24 4.91 -7.51
N ALA A 299 6.19 5.34 -6.66
CA ALA A 299 6.59 6.75 -6.50
C ALA A 299 7.39 7.28 -7.72
N PHE A 300 7.72 8.57 -7.73
CA PHE A 300 8.46 9.22 -8.82
C PHE A 300 7.87 8.96 -10.22
N ALA A 301 6.56 8.82 -10.31
CA ALA A 301 5.83 8.65 -11.55
C ALA A 301 4.74 9.71 -11.68
N PRO A 302 4.33 10.07 -12.92
CA PRO A 302 3.19 10.97 -13.11
C PRO A 302 1.97 10.41 -12.38
N LEU A 303 1.29 11.26 -11.61
CA LEU A 303 0.03 10.88 -10.97
C LEU A 303 -0.96 10.52 -12.07
N ARG A 304 -1.29 9.25 -12.19
CA ARG A 304 -2.30 8.81 -13.14
C ARG A 304 -3.67 9.15 -12.55
N GLN A 305 -4.37 10.05 -13.21
CA GLN A 305 -5.81 10.21 -12.98
C GLN A 305 -6.47 8.86 -13.26
N ASN A 306 -7.17 8.29 -12.29
CA ASN A 306 -7.93 7.03 -12.36
C ASN A 306 -7.17 5.70 -12.17
N GLN A 307 -6.08 5.64 -11.43
CA GLN A 307 -5.53 4.34 -11.01
C GLN A 307 -5.81 4.09 -9.53
N GLY A 308 -6.70 3.15 -9.25
CA GLY A 308 -7.04 2.68 -7.91
C GLY A 308 -8.52 2.32 -7.78
N LEU A 309 -8.86 1.55 -6.75
CA LEU A 309 -10.23 1.12 -6.40
C LEU A 309 -11.11 2.27 -5.87
N GLY A 310 -10.70 3.50 -6.03
CA GLY A 310 -11.45 4.70 -5.73
C GLY A 310 -10.90 5.86 -6.51
N SER A 311 -11.76 6.81 -6.91
CA SER A 311 -11.35 8.05 -7.57
C SER A 311 -10.31 8.75 -6.70
N ILE A 312 -9.06 8.53 -7.05
CA ILE A 312 -7.94 9.12 -6.38
C ILE A 312 -7.81 10.52 -6.96
N ASN A 313 -8.19 11.48 -6.16
CA ASN A 313 -7.76 12.84 -6.16
C ASN A 313 -8.06 13.73 -7.34
N GLY A 314 -8.48 14.88 -6.97
CA GLY A 314 -8.29 16.08 -7.72
C GLY A 314 -6.81 16.29 -8.18
N PRO A 315 -6.57 17.29 -8.98
CA PRO A 315 -5.34 17.50 -9.75
C PRO A 315 -4.12 17.91 -8.92
N LEU A 316 -4.20 17.93 -7.58
CA LEU A 316 -3.13 18.46 -6.73
C LEU A 316 -2.07 17.39 -6.48
N ARG A 317 -0.82 17.80 -6.70
CA ARG A 317 0.39 17.04 -6.45
C ARG A 317 0.96 17.28 -5.05
N SER A 318 0.70 18.47 -4.51
CA SER A 318 1.27 18.93 -3.24
C SER A 318 0.60 18.36 -2.00
N VAL A 319 -0.58 17.75 -2.10
CA VAL A 319 -1.30 17.23 -0.93
C VAL A 319 -2.24 16.08 -1.26
N PHE A 320 -2.17 15.03 -0.46
CA PHE A 320 -3.08 13.88 -0.49
C PHE A 320 -3.94 13.85 0.78
N THR A 321 -5.25 13.67 0.65
CA THR A 321 -6.20 13.70 1.79
C THR A 321 -7.21 12.56 1.75
N THR A 322 -6.88 11.44 1.14
CA THR A 322 -7.74 10.26 1.15
C THR A 322 -7.71 9.56 2.51
N GLY A 323 -6.52 9.41 3.11
CA GLY A 323 -6.38 8.86 4.45
C GLY A 323 -7.14 9.69 5.50
N ARG A 324 -7.84 9.03 6.43
CA ARG A 324 -8.71 9.69 7.42
C ARG A 324 -7.97 10.71 8.28
N LEU A 325 -6.76 10.36 8.74
CA LEU A 325 -5.95 11.24 9.57
C LEU A 325 -5.54 12.50 8.79
N SER A 326 -4.97 12.34 7.58
CA SER A 326 -4.60 13.48 6.72
C SER A 326 -5.81 14.34 6.38
N ALA A 327 -6.95 13.73 6.03
CA ALA A 327 -8.18 14.44 5.71
C ALA A 327 -8.69 15.29 6.88
N ARG A 328 -8.79 14.70 8.07
CA ARG A 328 -9.32 15.41 9.26
C ARG A 328 -8.37 16.51 9.74
N LEU A 329 -7.06 16.27 9.68
CA LEU A 329 -6.06 17.30 9.99
C LEU A 329 -6.09 18.44 8.98
N PHE A 330 -6.28 18.16 7.69
CA PHE A 330 -6.36 19.19 6.64
C PHE A 330 -7.56 20.13 6.81
N GLU A 331 -8.66 19.69 7.41
CA GLU A 331 -9.83 20.54 7.72
C GLU A 331 -9.51 21.63 8.73
N VAL A 332 -8.48 21.45 9.59
CA VAL A 332 -8.06 22.41 10.60
C VAL A 332 -7.18 23.49 9.98
N PRO A 333 -7.58 24.78 9.92
CA PRO A 333 -6.84 25.81 9.21
C PRO A 333 -5.40 26.02 9.72
N SER A 334 -5.16 25.83 11.02
CA SER A 334 -3.81 25.96 11.60
C SER A 334 -2.91 24.80 11.17
N ILE A 335 -3.43 23.57 11.05
CA ILE A 335 -2.70 22.42 10.58
C ILE A 335 -2.40 22.54 9.08
N ARG A 336 -3.37 22.98 8.27
CA ARG A 336 -3.15 23.21 6.84
C ARG A 336 -1.99 24.19 6.58
N ARG A 337 -1.95 25.31 7.31
CA ARG A 337 -0.80 26.23 7.20
C ARG A 337 0.53 25.61 7.65
N ARG A 338 0.51 24.77 8.69
CA ARG A 338 1.72 24.01 9.10
C ARG A 338 2.15 23.02 8.04
N TYR A 339 1.20 22.36 7.38
CA TYR A 339 1.47 21.46 6.26
C TYR A 339 2.11 22.20 5.08
N GLU A 340 1.53 23.33 4.65
CA GLU A 340 2.10 24.19 3.60
C GLU A 340 3.54 24.61 3.94
N ALA A 341 3.76 25.09 5.17
CA ALA A 341 5.09 25.45 5.64
C ALA A 341 6.06 24.24 5.69
N ARG A 342 5.57 23.04 6.07
CA ARG A 342 6.36 21.82 6.08
C ARG A 342 6.72 21.39 4.65
N MET A 343 5.78 21.42 3.70
CA MET A 343 6.06 21.12 2.30
C MET A 343 7.14 22.05 1.74
N GLN A 344 7.02 23.37 1.97
CA GLN A 344 8.06 24.31 1.54
C GLN A 344 9.41 24.01 2.19
N HIS A 345 9.42 23.70 3.49
CA HIS A 345 10.65 23.31 4.19
C HIS A 345 11.30 22.05 3.58
N LEU A 346 10.51 21.03 3.23
CA LEU A 346 11.04 19.83 2.60
C LEU A 346 11.57 20.09 1.18
N LEU A 347 10.92 20.96 0.42
CA LEU A 347 11.47 21.42 -0.87
C LEU A 347 12.84 22.07 -0.70
N ASP A 348 13.03 22.83 0.38
CA ASP A 348 14.29 23.56 0.62
C ASP A 348 15.40 22.70 1.22
N THR A 349 15.07 21.59 1.92
CA THR A 349 16.02 20.83 2.73
C THR A 349 16.17 19.36 2.35
N ALA A 350 15.11 18.70 1.91
CA ALA A 350 15.07 17.27 1.59
C ALA A 350 15.02 16.96 0.08
N TRP A 351 14.54 17.93 -0.72
CA TRP A 351 14.43 17.79 -2.17
C TRP A 351 15.62 18.47 -2.87
N ASP A 352 16.75 17.77 -2.94
CA ASP A 352 17.94 18.18 -3.68
C ASP A 352 17.96 17.51 -5.05
N GLU A 353 17.55 18.22 -6.09
CA GLU A 353 17.43 17.69 -7.46
C GLU A 353 18.78 17.21 -8.01
N ASP A 354 19.86 17.94 -7.74
CA ASP A 354 21.18 17.58 -8.23
C ASP A 354 21.68 16.28 -7.56
N ALA A 355 21.48 16.15 -6.24
CA ALA A 355 21.83 14.94 -5.51
C ALA A 355 20.94 13.74 -5.91
N LEU A 356 19.65 13.94 -6.15
CA LEU A 356 18.74 12.90 -6.62
C LEU A 356 19.09 12.44 -8.03
N LEU A 357 19.38 13.37 -8.96
CA LEU A 357 19.80 13.04 -10.31
C LEU A 357 21.20 12.36 -10.35
N ALA A 358 22.11 12.76 -9.47
CA ALA A 358 23.39 12.08 -9.31
C ALA A 358 23.20 10.64 -8.82
N GLU A 359 22.27 10.41 -7.89
CA GLU A 359 21.95 9.06 -7.42
C GLU A 359 21.31 8.21 -8.52
N VAL A 360 20.40 8.77 -9.33
CA VAL A 360 19.85 8.09 -10.51
C VAL A 360 20.97 7.67 -11.45
N ALA A 361 21.93 8.56 -11.74
CA ALA A 361 23.07 8.25 -12.62
C ALA A 361 23.97 7.17 -12.02
N ARG A 362 24.24 7.22 -10.70
CA ARG A 362 25.07 6.23 -9.99
C ARG A 362 24.43 4.84 -10.06
N VAL A 363 23.13 4.71 -9.71
CA VAL A 363 22.43 3.41 -9.72
C VAL A 363 22.30 2.88 -11.14
N THR A 364 22.01 3.75 -12.13
CA THR A 364 21.95 3.35 -13.54
C THR A 364 23.31 2.81 -14.02
N ALA A 365 24.41 3.42 -13.61
CA ALA A 365 25.74 2.93 -13.94
C ALA A 365 26.08 1.61 -13.21
N LEU A 366 25.66 1.46 -11.95
CA LEU A 366 25.88 0.26 -11.13
C LEU A 366 25.14 -0.96 -11.70
N LEU A 367 23.87 -0.80 -12.09
CA LEU A 367 23.03 -1.89 -12.58
C LEU A 367 23.14 -2.12 -14.09
N GLY A 368 23.62 -1.14 -14.86
CA GLY A 368 23.91 -1.28 -16.29
C GLY A 368 22.69 -1.66 -17.12
N ALA A 369 22.70 -2.85 -17.73
CA ALA A 369 21.63 -3.33 -18.61
C ALA A 369 20.36 -3.81 -17.88
N ASP A 370 20.39 -3.94 -16.57
CA ASP A 370 19.24 -4.41 -15.78
C ASP A 370 18.18 -3.31 -15.59
N VAL A 371 18.49 -2.03 -15.86
CA VAL A 371 17.52 -0.93 -15.76
C VAL A 371 16.85 -0.64 -17.11
N ALA A 372 15.54 -0.34 -17.07
CA ALA A 372 14.80 0.10 -18.26
C ALA A 372 15.02 1.61 -18.51
N PRO A 373 15.63 2.04 -19.63
CA PRO A 373 15.95 3.45 -19.88
C PRO A 373 14.74 4.38 -19.84
N GLU A 374 13.58 3.92 -20.32
CA GLU A 374 12.34 4.70 -20.32
C GLU A 374 11.82 4.96 -18.91
N SER A 375 11.92 3.97 -18.00
CA SER A 375 11.56 4.13 -16.59
C SER A 375 12.53 5.06 -15.87
N VAL A 376 13.83 4.99 -16.17
CA VAL A 376 14.83 5.94 -15.66
C VAL A 376 14.50 7.37 -16.11
N ALA A 377 14.16 7.57 -17.38
CA ALA A 377 13.78 8.89 -17.91
C ALA A 377 12.53 9.45 -17.19
N GLN A 378 11.53 8.62 -16.90
CA GLN A 378 10.34 9.03 -16.12
C GLN A 378 10.70 9.52 -14.71
N VAL A 379 11.59 8.81 -14.01
CA VAL A 379 12.09 9.21 -12.70
C VAL A 379 12.82 10.54 -12.77
N GLN A 380 13.70 10.72 -13.75
CA GLN A 380 14.43 11.98 -13.96
C GLN A 380 13.49 13.15 -14.27
N ASP A 381 12.48 12.95 -15.10
CA ASP A 381 11.49 13.99 -15.43
C ASP A 381 10.66 14.37 -14.22
N TYR A 382 10.29 13.38 -13.39
CA TYR A 382 9.62 13.64 -12.13
C TYR A 382 10.47 14.53 -11.22
N ILE A 383 11.75 14.19 -11.02
CA ILE A 383 12.67 14.96 -10.18
C ILE A 383 12.76 16.41 -10.66
N ARG A 384 12.90 16.63 -11.97
CA ARG A 384 13.06 17.98 -12.56
C ARG A 384 11.81 18.86 -12.46
N THR A 385 10.61 18.27 -12.43
CA THR A 385 9.34 19.01 -12.49
C THR A 385 8.67 19.18 -11.14
N ALA A 386 8.95 18.30 -10.16
CA ALA A 386 8.23 18.23 -8.90
C ALA A 386 8.18 19.56 -8.13
N ARG A 387 9.33 20.21 -7.98
CA ARG A 387 9.43 21.49 -7.26
C ARG A 387 8.52 22.55 -7.88
N ALA A 388 8.66 22.80 -9.19
CA ALA A 388 7.93 23.86 -9.86
C ALA A 388 6.41 23.63 -9.83
N ASP A 389 5.98 22.36 -9.98
CA ASP A 389 4.56 22.00 -9.91
C ASP A 389 3.98 22.24 -8.50
N ILE A 390 4.71 21.82 -7.45
CA ILE A 390 4.29 21.97 -6.07
C ILE A 390 4.30 23.44 -5.64
N GLU A 391 5.35 24.20 -5.97
CA GLU A 391 5.42 25.64 -5.67
C GLU A 391 4.29 26.42 -6.34
N ALA A 392 3.95 26.10 -7.59
CA ALA A 392 2.81 26.73 -8.28
C ALA A 392 1.47 26.45 -7.60
N GLU A 393 1.27 25.26 -7.04
CA GLU A 393 0.08 24.93 -6.26
C GLU A 393 0.05 25.66 -4.92
N LEU A 394 1.19 25.79 -4.24
CA LEU A 394 1.30 26.49 -2.96
C LEU A 394 1.11 28.01 -3.13
N GLU A 395 1.64 28.61 -4.19
CA GLU A 395 1.43 30.04 -4.51
C GLU A 395 -0.05 30.35 -4.75
N GLY A 396 -0.80 29.44 -5.37
CA GLY A 396 -2.25 29.54 -5.55
C GLY A 396 -3.06 29.37 -4.27
N GLY A 397 -2.41 28.85 -3.22
CA GLY A 397 -3.01 28.46 -1.95
C GLY A 397 -3.79 27.15 -2.06
N LEU A 398 -3.59 26.25 -1.11
CA LEU A 398 -4.34 24.99 -1.07
C LEU A 398 -5.83 25.23 -0.80
N PRO A 399 -6.75 24.53 -1.48
CA PRO A 399 -8.19 24.70 -1.27
C PRO A 399 -8.58 24.32 0.17
N ALA A 400 -9.61 24.96 0.70
CA ALA A 400 -10.07 24.71 2.07
C ALA A 400 -10.63 23.29 2.26
N GLN A 401 -11.09 22.68 1.19
CA GLN A 401 -11.61 21.30 1.16
C GLN A 401 -11.19 20.63 -0.14
N LEU A 402 -10.82 19.36 -0.04
CA LEU A 402 -10.56 18.50 -1.17
C LEU A 402 -11.70 17.46 -1.29
N ALA A 403 -11.97 17.04 -2.52
CA ALA A 403 -12.92 15.96 -2.75
C ALA A 403 -12.43 14.69 -2.02
N ARG A 404 -13.35 14.05 -1.29
CA ARG A 404 -13.06 12.77 -0.63
C ARG A 404 -13.67 11.64 -1.42
N PRO A 405 -12.96 10.52 -1.58
CA PRO A 405 -13.59 9.30 -2.02
C PRO A 405 -14.66 8.88 -0.98
N VAL A 406 -15.71 8.25 -1.47
CA VAL A 406 -16.68 7.62 -0.58
C VAL A 406 -15.98 6.45 0.12
N ASP A 407 -16.05 6.40 1.46
CA ASP A 407 -15.60 5.25 2.21
C ASP A 407 -16.47 4.04 1.87
N ALA A 408 -15.93 3.14 1.06
CA ALA A 408 -16.56 1.86 0.76
C ALA A 408 -15.86 0.77 1.59
N PRO A 409 -16.58 -0.20 2.16
CA PRO A 409 -15.97 -1.34 2.82
C PRO A 409 -15.00 -2.04 1.87
N ILE A 410 -13.79 -2.32 2.35
CA ILE A 410 -12.78 -3.07 1.59
C ILE A 410 -12.73 -4.54 1.99
N CYS A 411 -13.21 -4.88 3.20
CA CYS A 411 -13.24 -6.25 3.65
C CYS A 411 -14.31 -7.04 2.90
N LEU A 412 -13.90 -8.17 2.40
CA LEU A 412 -14.74 -9.09 1.65
C LEU A 412 -15.03 -10.33 2.50
N PHE A 413 -16.30 -10.70 2.59
CA PHE A 413 -16.76 -11.85 3.36
C PHE A 413 -17.42 -12.87 2.41
N ALA A 414 -16.97 -14.12 2.48
CA ALA A 414 -17.57 -15.20 1.71
C ALA A 414 -19.05 -15.34 2.05
N VAL A 415 -19.89 -15.34 1.04
CA VAL A 415 -21.36 -15.40 1.19
C VAL A 415 -21.92 -16.69 0.58
N ALA A 416 -21.47 -17.06 -0.62
CA ALA A 416 -22.00 -18.23 -1.33
C ALA A 416 -21.02 -18.72 -2.40
N ASN A 417 -21.09 -20.01 -2.71
CA ASN A 417 -20.53 -20.54 -3.94
C ASN A 417 -21.47 -20.20 -5.11
N VAL A 418 -20.93 -19.71 -6.20
CA VAL A 418 -21.69 -19.33 -7.39
C VAL A 418 -21.16 -20.08 -8.60
N SER A 419 -22.05 -20.56 -9.44
CA SER A 419 -21.70 -21.20 -10.72
C SER A 419 -22.71 -20.88 -11.78
N GLY A 420 -22.30 -20.94 -13.03
CA GLY A 420 -23.20 -20.69 -14.14
C GLY A 420 -22.59 -21.00 -15.50
N THR A 421 -23.41 -20.85 -16.53
CA THR A 421 -22.99 -20.96 -17.93
C THR A 421 -23.54 -19.78 -18.72
N PHE A 422 -22.87 -19.43 -19.81
CA PHE A 422 -23.33 -18.41 -20.73
C PHE A 422 -23.04 -18.83 -22.18
N ASP A 423 -23.91 -18.40 -23.09
CA ASP A 423 -23.73 -18.53 -24.53
C ASP A 423 -24.29 -17.24 -25.16
N THR A 424 -23.40 -16.42 -25.68
CA THR A 424 -23.70 -15.05 -26.14
C THR A 424 -22.91 -14.72 -27.41
N THR A 425 -23.06 -13.49 -27.89
CA THR A 425 -22.31 -12.97 -29.03
C THR A 425 -21.35 -11.86 -28.60
N PHE A 426 -20.22 -11.77 -29.31
CA PHE A 426 -19.25 -10.69 -29.15
C PHE A 426 -19.73 -9.46 -29.94
N ASP A 427 -19.95 -8.35 -29.24
CA ASP A 427 -20.42 -7.10 -29.83
C ASP A 427 -20.11 -5.91 -28.94
N THR A 428 -20.78 -4.78 -29.16
CA THR A 428 -20.68 -3.59 -28.30
C THR A 428 -21.31 -3.83 -26.93
N LEU A 429 -20.60 -3.37 -25.88
CA LEU A 429 -21.07 -3.45 -24.48
C LEU A 429 -22.14 -2.39 -24.17
N ASP A 430 -23.23 -2.38 -24.92
CA ASP A 430 -24.34 -1.47 -24.65
C ASP A 430 -25.35 -2.08 -23.68
N LEU A 431 -25.25 -1.69 -22.39
CA LEU A 431 -26.19 -2.11 -21.35
C LEU A 431 -27.61 -1.53 -21.53
N THR A 432 -27.78 -0.57 -22.42
CA THR A 432 -29.10 0.03 -22.69
C THR A 432 -29.89 -0.77 -23.73
N ALA A 433 -29.24 -1.63 -24.50
CA ALA A 433 -29.81 -2.47 -25.54
C ALA A 433 -30.14 -3.90 -25.06
N ILE A 434 -30.34 -4.10 -23.78
CA ILE A 434 -30.66 -5.41 -23.18
C ILE A 434 -32.04 -5.85 -23.64
N THR A 435 -32.08 -6.92 -24.42
CA THR A 435 -33.34 -7.56 -24.87
C THR A 435 -33.35 -9.02 -24.40
N GLU A 436 -34.52 -9.50 -23.95
CA GLU A 436 -34.73 -10.79 -23.28
C GLU A 436 -34.37 -12.06 -24.09
N GLU A 437 -33.75 -11.98 -25.27
CA GLU A 437 -33.60 -13.13 -26.18
C GLU A 437 -32.16 -13.34 -26.71
N ARG A 438 -31.12 -12.70 -26.16
CA ARG A 438 -29.78 -12.76 -26.79
C ARG A 438 -28.86 -13.85 -26.30
N ALA A 439 -29.08 -14.41 -25.11
CA ALA A 439 -28.13 -15.34 -24.53
C ALA A 439 -28.80 -16.48 -23.73
N ALA A 440 -28.23 -17.67 -23.81
CA ALA A 440 -28.54 -18.75 -22.86
C ALA A 440 -27.67 -18.61 -21.62
N VAL A 441 -28.25 -18.31 -20.48
CA VAL A 441 -27.54 -18.10 -19.22
C VAL A 441 -28.15 -18.96 -18.12
N THR A 442 -27.29 -19.63 -17.34
CA THR A 442 -27.65 -20.26 -16.08
C THR A 442 -26.86 -19.63 -14.94
N TRP A 443 -27.45 -19.62 -13.77
CA TRP A 443 -26.78 -19.14 -12.56
C TRP A 443 -27.33 -19.89 -11.33
N ALA A 444 -26.45 -20.36 -10.47
CA ALA A 444 -26.80 -21.03 -9.23
C ALA A 444 -25.93 -20.51 -8.08
N SER A 445 -26.48 -20.44 -6.86
CA SER A 445 -25.69 -20.16 -5.65
C SER A 445 -26.02 -21.15 -4.54
N ASP A 446 -25.00 -21.52 -3.75
CA ASP A 446 -25.11 -22.35 -2.57
C ASP A 446 -24.29 -21.74 -1.41
N PRO A 447 -24.91 -21.38 -0.26
CA PRO A 447 -26.36 -21.40 -0.01
C PRO A 447 -27.13 -20.40 -0.89
N PRO A 448 -28.43 -20.61 -1.11
CA PRO A 448 -29.26 -19.74 -1.95
C PRO A 448 -29.59 -18.40 -1.28
N THR A 449 -28.77 -17.94 -0.34
CA THR A 449 -28.90 -16.67 0.39
C THR A 449 -28.62 -15.45 -0.49
N VAL A 450 -27.78 -15.58 -1.50
CA VAL A 450 -27.72 -14.60 -2.56
C VAL A 450 -28.89 -14.91 -3.48
N ASN A 451 -30.04 -14.25 -3.26
CA ASN A 451 -31.18 -14.29 -4.20
C ASN A 451 -30.72 -13.68 -5.53
N LEU A 452 -29.97 -14.48 -6.26
CA LEU A 452 -29.55 -14.14 -7.59
C LEU A 452 -30.78 -14.26 -8.48
N PRO A 453 -30.98 -13.27 -9.31
CA PRO A 453 -32.14 -13.21 -10.14
C PRO A 453 -32.13 -14.36 -11.13
N GLN A 454 -33.26 -14.60 -11.71
CA GLN A 454 -33.32 -15.36 -12.94
C GLN A 454 -32.37 -14.68 -13.92
N ALA A 455 -31.25 -15.36 -14.23
CA ALA A 455 -30.28 -14.84 -15.20
C ALA A 455 -31.01 -14.79 -16.56
N PHE A 456 -30.91 -13.68 -17.27
CA PHE A 456 -31.73 -13.47 -18.46
C PHE A 456 -30.97 -13.02 -19.69
N ASP A 457 -29.73 -12.49 -19.55
CA ASP A 457 -28.93 -12.07 -20.69
C ASP A 457 -27.44 -12.12 -20.40
N ALA A 458 -26.61 -12.16 -21.44
CA ALA A 458 -25.18 -11.98 -21.38
C ALA A 458 -24.68 -11.20 -22.58
N VAL A 459 -23.66 -10.38 -22.39
CA VAL A 459 -22.97 -9.64 -23.45
C VAL A 459 -21.47 -9.78 -23.29
N ALA A 460 -20.74 -9.87 -24.40
CA ALA A 460 -19.28 -9.93 -24.42
C ALA A 460 -18.72 -8.87 -25.35
N GLY A 461 -17.59 -8.25 -24.99
CA GLY A 461 -16.96 -7.23 -25.85
C GLY A 461 -15.76 -6.57 -25.17
N VAL A 462 -15.17 -5.62 -25.90
CA VAL A 462 -14.06 -4.79 -25.40
C VAL A 462 -14.66 -3.56 -24.69
N ASP A 463 -14.21 -3.31 -23.46
CA ASP A 463 -14.62 -2.15 -22.67
C ASP A 463 -13.57 -1.03 -22.76
N PRO A 464 -13.84 0.07 -23.48
CA PRO A 464 -12.89 1.17 -23.62
C PRO A 464 -12.67 1.94 -22.31
N GLU A 465 -13.61 1.88 -21.36
CA GLU A 465 -13.49 2.52 -20.05
C GLU A 465 -12.60 1.72 -19.11
N LEU A 466 -12.43 0.42 -19.34
CA LEU A 466 -11.54 -0.48 -18.60
C LEU A 466 -10.25 -0.78 -19.38
N MET A 467 -9.57 0.23 -19.91
CA MET A 467 -8.30 0.11 -20.62
C MET A 467 -8.33 -0.88 -21.80
N ASN A 468 -9.46 -0.97 -22.49
CA ASN A 468 -9.74 -1.94 -23.55
C ASN A 468 -9.66 -3.41 -23.07
N ALA A 469 -9.94 -3.68 -21.81
CA ALA A 469 -10.08 -5.05 -21.32
C ALA A 469 -11.25 -5.76 -22.02
N THR A 470 -11.08 -7.05 -22.25
CA THR A 470 -12.19 -7.88 -22.71
C THR A 470 -13.10 -8.19 -21.52
N THR A 471 -14.40 -7.96 -21.67
CA THR A 471 -15.36 -8.23 -20.62
C THR A 471 -16.48 -9.14 -21.09
N ILE A 472 -16.95 -9.99 -20.18
CA ILE A 472 -18.20 -10.75 -20.32
C ILE A 472 -19.11 -10.30 -19.17
N ARG A 473 -20.32 -9.88 -19.47
CA ARG A 473 -21.30 -9.42 -18.50
C ARG A 473 -22.52 -10.32 -18.53
N VAL A 474 -22.78 -10.99 -17.41
CA VAL A 474 -23.99 -11.81 -17.19
C VAL A 474 -24.97 -10.99 -16.38
N LEU A 475 -26.18 -10.84 -16.88
CA LEU A 475 -27.20 -10.00 -16.30
C LEU A 475 -28.36 -10.83 -15.75
N GLY A 476 -28.92 -10.36 -14.65
CA GLY A 476 -30.09 -10.99 -14.05
C GLY A 476 -30.95 -9.98 -13.30
N VAL A 477 -32.26 -10.27 -13.16
CA VAL A 477 -33.22 -9.39 -12.46
C VAL A 477 -33.70 -10.03 -11.16
N ARG A 478 -33.57 -9.31 -10.06
CA ARG A 478 -34.15 -9.72 -8.77
C ARG A 478 -35.67 -9.61 -8.80
N PRO A 479 -36.37 -10.38 -7.94
CA PRO A 479 -37.84 -10.23 -7.79
C PRO A 479 -38.29 -8.80 -7.45
N SER A 480 -37.37 -8.00 -6.87
CA SER A 480 -37.58 -6.57 -6.61
C SER A 480 -37.54 -5.67 -7.86
N GLY A 481 -37.18 -6.22 -9.03
CA GLY A 481 -36.94 -5.47 -10.26
C GLY A 481 -35.54 -4.87 -10.37
N GLN A 482 -34.64 -5.12 -9.42
CA GLN A 482 -33.24 -4.69 -9.48
C GLN A 482 -32.48 -5.57 -10.45
N VAL A 483 -31.63 -4.96 -11.27
CA VAL A 483 -30.73 -5.67 -12.20
C VAL A 483 -29.38 -5.88 -11.54
N LEU A 484 -28.90 -7.12 -11.54
CA LEU A 484 -27.53 -7.44 -11.16
C LEU A 484 -26.72 -7.76 -12.41
N VAL A 485 -25.47 -7.31 -12.40
CA VAL A 485 -24.49 -7.58 -13.44
C VAL A 485 -23.31 -8.29 -12.80
N LEU A 486 -23.00 -9.50 -13.26
CA LEU A 486 -21.73 -10.17 -12.99
C LEU A 486 -20.82 -9.90 -14.18
N GLY A 487 -19.84 -9.02 -13.98
CA GLY A 487 -18.89 -8.62 -15.01
C GLY A 487 -17.54 -9.32 -14.81
N PHE A 488 -17.13 -10.12 -15.79
CA PHE A 488 -15.78 -10.70 -15.86
C PHE A 488 -14.88 -9.73 -16.63
N VAL A 489 -13.75 -9.38 -16.03
CA VAL A 489 -12.66 -8.67 -16.69
C VAL A 489 -11.57 -9.68 -17.00
N ILE A 490 -11.14 -9.76 -18.25
CA ILE A 490 -10.27 -10.82 -18.75
C ILE A 490 -9.08 -10.16 -19.45
N ASP A 491 -7.87 -10.64 -19.15
CA ASP A 491 -6.68 -10.28 -19.92
C ASP A 491 -6.89 -10.70 -21.39
N PRO A 492 -6.77 -9.77 -22.35
CA PRO A 492 -6.95 -10.10 -23.76
C PRO A 492 -6.09 -11.26 -24.26
N ALA A 493 -4.90 -11.48 -23.67
CA ALA A 493 -4.01 -12.59 -24.00
C ALA A 493 -4.56 -13.97 -23.62
N LEU A 494 -5.53 -14.02 -22.69
CA LEU A 494 -6.19 -15.25 -22.23
C LEU A 494 -7.58 -15.45 -22.86
N PHE A 495 -8.03 -14.53 -23.71
CA PHE A 495 -9.35 -14.58 -24.33
C PHE A 495 -9.33 -15.45 -25.59
N GLU A 496 -9.25 -16.78 -25.40
CA GLU A 496 -9.21 -17.77 -26.47
C GLU A 496 -10.05 -19.01 -26.14
N SER A 497 -10.46 -19.75 -27.17
CA SER A 497 -11.25 -20.96 -27.00
C SER A 497 -10.47 -22.04 -26.25
N GLY A 498 -11.11 -22.65 -25.26
CA GLY A 498 -10.52 -23.68 -24.38
C GLY A 498 -9.73 -23.14 -23.20
N ALA A 499 -9.69 -21.82 -23.01
CA ALA A 499 -8.99 -21.21 -21.87
C ALA A 499 -9.69 -21.53 -20.54
N ILE A 500 -8.88 -21.80 -19.50
CA ILE A 500 -9.31 -21.92 -18.11
C ILE A 500 -8.60 -20.81 -17.34
N ILE A 501 -9.36 -19.83 -16.90
CA ILE A 501 -8.87 -18.58 -16.34
C ILE A 501 -9.16 -18.54 -14.85
N PRO A 502 -8.15 -18.60 -13.97
CA PRO A 502 -8.35 -18.41 -12.53
C PRO A 502 -8.91 -17.02 -12.24
N LEU A 503 -9.92 -16.95 -11.38
CA LEU A 503 -10.50 -15.69 -10.90
C LEU A 503 -9.88 -15.29 -9.55
N GLY A 504 -9.50 -14.02 -9.40
CA GLY A 504 -8.95 -13.49 -8.15
C GLY A 504 -7.75 -12.56 -8.31
N GLY A 505 -7.21 -12.45 -9.54
CA GLY A 505 -6.15 -11.50 -9.87
C GLY A 505 -6.69 -10.10 -10.22
N LEU A 506 -5.78 -9.15 -10.43
CA LEU A 506 -6.14 -7.79 -10.91
C LEU A 506 -6.50 -7.74 -12.39
N THR A 507 -6.01 -8.69 -13.17
CA THR A 507 -6.24 -8.77 -14.61
C THR A 507 -7.38 -9.72 -14.97
N ASN A 508 -7.73 -10.63 -14.05
CA ASN A 508 -8.80 -11.61 -14.24
C ASN A 508 -9.63 -11.66 -12.96
N PHE A 509 -10.69 -10.89 -12.92
CA PHE A 509 -11.61 -10.84 -11.80
C PHE A 509 -13.06 -10.74 -12.27
N ALA A 510 -13.98 -11.07 -11.39
CA ALA A 510 -15.39 -10.86 -11.63
C ALA A 510 -15.99 -10.00 -10.51
N ALA A 511 -16.70 -8.95 -10.91
CA ALA A 511 -17.40 -8.05 -10.00
C ALA A 511 -18.91 -8.24 -10.12
N VAL A 512 -19.61 -8.25 -8.97
CA VAL A 512 -21.07 -8.20 -8.92
C VAL A 512 -21.50 -6.77 -8.64
N VAL A 513 -22.28 -6.20 -9.54
CA VAL A 513 -22.72 -4.80 -9.50
C VAL A 513 -24.23 -4.72 -9.59
N GLU A 514 -24.84 -3.88 -8.77
CA GLU A 514 -26.25 -3.52 -8.90
C GLU A 514 -26.40 -2.35 -9.87
N LEU A 515 -27.20 -2.55 -10.90
CA LEU A 515 -27.54 -1.53 -11.89
C LEU A 515 -28.92 -0.93 -11.59
N THR A 516 -28.93 0.37 -11.36
CA THR A 516 -30.19 1.12 -11.19
C THR A 516 -30.32 2.16 -12.30
N PHE A 517 -31.38 2.09 -13.10
CA PHE A 517 -31.64 3.08 -14.12
C PHE A 517 -32.26 4.35 -13.50
N ARG A 518 -31.64 5.50 -13.75
CA ARG A 518 -32.12 6.82 -13.34
C ARG A 518 -32.31 7.71 -14.56
N PRO A 519 -33.13 8.77 -14.49
CA PRO A 519 -33.31 9.72 -15.60
C PRO A 519 -31.99 10.40 -16.03
N THR A 520 -31.00 10.45 -15.13
CA THR A 520 -29.64 11.03 -15.34
C THR A 520 -28.63 10.02 -15.87
N GLY A 521 -29.02 8.76 -16.11
CA GLY A 521 -28.13 7.67 -16.53
C GLY A 521 -28.11 6.51 -15.55
N PRO A 522 -27.46 5.38 -15.92
CA PRO A 522 -27.35 4.22 -15.05
C PRO A 522 -26.44 4.52 -13.85
N LEU A 523 -26.86 4.06 -12.67
CA LEU A 523 -26.03 4.05 -11.47
C LEU A 523 -25.57 2.62 -11.22
N LEU A 524 -24.26 2.43 -11.19
CA LEU A 524 -23.61 1.17 -10.83
C LEU A 524 -23.22 1.22 -9.35
N ARG A 525 -23.67 0.26 -8.57
CA ARG A 525 -23.29 0.07 -7.17
C ARG A 525 -22.57 -1.26 -7.02
N PRO A 526 -21.26 -1.27 -6.71
CA PRO A 526 -20.56 -2.51 -6.41
C PRO A 526 -21.20 -3.23 -5.21
N LEU A 527 -21.40 -4.52 -5.32
CA LEU A 527 -21.91 -5.37 -4.24
C LEU A 527 -20.84 -6.31 -3.70
N GLY A 528 -19.93 -6.77 -4.55
CA GLY A 528 -18.87 -7.68 -4.17
C GLY A 528 -18.13 -8.25 -5.38
N LEU A 529 -17.32 -9.29 -5.09
CA LEU A 529 -16.48 -9.95 -6.08
C LEU A 529 -16.79 -11.44 -6.13
N LEU A 530 -16.63 -12.04 -7.31
CA LEU A 530 -16.53 -13.47 -7.49
C LEU A 530 -15.07 -13.83 -7.69
N THR A 531 -14.50 -14.59 -6.77
CA THR A 531 -13.10 -15.00 -6.76
C THR A 531 -12.98 -16.46 -6.30
N ASP A 532 -11.77 -16.95 -6.07
CA ASP A 532 -11.49 -18.34 -5.66
C ASP A 532 -12.21 -19.38 -6.54
N GLY A 533 -12.10 -19.16 -7.85
CA GLY A 533 -12.80 -19.94 -8.83
C GLY A 533 -12.17 -19.86 -10.21
N VAL A 534 -12.92 -20.28 -11.21
CA VAL A 534 -12.47 -20.32 -12.60
C VAL A 534 -13.54 -19.84 -13.56
N LEU A 535 -13.09 -19.21 -14.64
CA LEU A 535 -13.87 -18.95 -15.85
C LEU A 535 -13.32 -19.88 -16.95
N THR A 536 -14.17 -20.70 -17.53
CA THR A 536 -13.81 -21.55 -18.68
C THR A 536 -14.48 -20.99 -19.93
N LEU A 537 -13.69 -20.79 -20.99
CA LEU A 537 -14.14 -20.31 -22.28
C LEU A 537 -14.18 -21.47 -23.27
N ASP A 538 -15.37 -21.96 -23.60
CA ASP A 538 -15.52 -23.09 -24.54
C ASP A 538 -15.32 -22.63 -25.99
N VAL A 539 -15.98 -21.52 -26.38
CA VAL A 539 -15.91 -20.93 -27.73
C VAL A 539 -15.63 -19.44 -27.59
N VAL A 540 -14.65 -18.94 -28.33
CA VAL A 540 -14.30 -17.53 -28.41
C VAL A 540 -14.10 -17.16 -29.87
N GLU A 541 -15.04 -16.37 -30.41
CA GLU A 541 -14.97 -15.76 -31.75
C GLU A 541 -15.02 -14.22 -31.57
N PRO A 542 -13.86 -13.54 -31.36
CA PRO A 542 -13.81 -12.15 -30.96
C PRO A 542 -14.00 -11.17 -32.14
N VAL A 543 -15.07 -11.42 -32.89
CA VAL A 543 -15.49 -10.57 -34.03
C VAL A 543 -16.98 -10.22 -33.85
N SER A 544 -17.41 -9.07 -34.36
CA SER A 544 -18.82 -8.65 -34.22
C SER A 544 -19.78 -9.74 -34.68
N GLY A 545 -20.69 -10.16 -33.79
CA GLY A 545 -21.62 -11.25 -33.98
C GLY A 545 -21.04 -12.66 -33.78
N GLY A 546 -19.73 -12.77 -33.49
CA GLY A 546 -19.09 -14.06 -33.18
C GLY A 546 -19.56 -14.66 -31.86
N ARG A 547 -19.57 -15.99 -31.75
CA ARG A 547 -20.07 -16.70 -30.57
C ARG A 547 -19.06 -16.70 -29.45
N ILE A 548 -19.53 -16.42 -28.21
CA ILE A 548 -18.79 -16.53 -26.96
C ILE A 548 -19.59 -17.43 -26.02
N SER A 549 -19.02 -18.57 -25.61
CA SER A 549 -19.68 -19.45 -24.66
C SER A 549 -18.70 -19.99 -23.64
N GLY A 550 -19.21 -20.33 -22.45
CA GLY A 550 -18.41 -20.86 -21.38
C GLY A 550 -19.17 -21.08 -20.09
N SER A 551 -18.41 -21.39 -19.05
CA SER A 551 -18.91 -21.60 -17.70
C SER A 551 -18.03 -20.89 -16.67
N PHE A 552 -18.62 -20.64 -15.51
CA PHE A 552 -17.90 -20.05 -14.38
C PHE A 552 -18.28 -20.72 -13.07
N SER A 553 -17.36 -20.71 -12.13
CA SER A 553 -17.60 -21.07 -10.73
C SER A 553 -16.66 -20.25 -9.83
N GLY A 554 -17.08 -20.01 -8.59
CA GLY A 554 -16.26 -19.32 -7.62
C GLY A 554 -17.02 -19.01 -6.34
N VAL A 555 -16.37 -18.36 -5.42
CA VAL A 555 -16.96 -17.86 -4.17
C VAL A 555 -17.35 -16.40 -4.35
N PHE A 556 -18.59 -16.08 -4.04
CA PHE A 556 -19.05 -14.70 -3.99
C PHE A 556 -18.72 -14.10 -2.63
N TYR A 557 -17.98 -13.02 -2.66
CA TYR A 557 -17.61 -12.21 -1.51
C TYR A 557 -18.35 -10.88 -1.55
N GLU A 558 -19.04 -10.54 -0.47
CA GLU A 558 -19.75 -9.28 -0.30
C GLU A 558 -18.91 -8.30 0.52
N GLN A 559 -18.96 -7.02 0.14
CA GLN A 559 -18.41 -5.94 0.96
C GLN A 559 -19.34 -5.65 2.14
N ARG A 560 -18.83 -5.64 3.36
CA ARG A 560 -19.58 -5.35 4.58
C ARG A 560 -18.91 -4.28 5.42
#